data_3687afb286e6e24004685c308f7b38d4
#
_entry.id   3687afb286e6e24004685c308f7b38d4
#
_cell.length_a   1.000
_cell.length_b   1.000
_cell.length_c   1.000
_cell.angle_alpha   90.00
_cell.angle_beta   90.00
_cell.angle_gamma   90.00
#
_symmetry.space_group_name_H-M   'P 1'
#
loop_
_entity.id
_entity.type
_entity.pdbx_description
1 polymer ?
#
loop_
_entity_poly.entity_id
_entity_poly.type
_entity_poly.pdbx_seq_one_letter_code
_entity_poly.pdbx_strand_id
1 'polypeptide(L)'
;MIRKIYNCKKGCSVESTLQIISGRWKSVLLYHLIFDGELRYSELQRTIPGITRRMLSLQLKDLEADKLVEREVIQEKKLKVVYRVTNYGYSLRPVIEMLYNWGENYNQRYAGKLKEEFLGGS
;
A
#
# COMPACT_ATOMS: atom_id res chain seq x y z
N MET A 1 -17.37 -0.31 0.59
CA MET A 1 -17.19 -1.74 0.91
C MET A 1 -17.27 -1.93 2.41
N ILE A 2 -18.04 -2.91 2.85
CA ILE A 2 -18.20 -3.21 4.28
C ILE A 2 -17.08 -4.14 4.71
N ARG A 3 -16.30 -3.72 5.69
CA ARG A 3 -15.23 -4.54 6.25
C ARG A 3 -15.79 -5.50 7.31
N LYS A 4 -15.25 -6.70 7.33
CA LYS A 4 -15.62 -7.71 8.31
C LYS A 4 -14.71 -7.62 9.53
N ILE A 5 -15.27 -7.97 10.66
CA ILE A 5 -14.49 -8.14 11.88
C ILE A 5 -14.27 -9.63 12.08
N TYR A 6 -13.02 -10.03 12.07
CA TYR A 6 -12.65 -11.42 12.32
C TYR A 6 -12.25 -11.53 13.78
N ASN A 7 -13.13 -12.13 14.57
CA ASN A 7 -12.99 -12.19 16.03
C ASN A 7 -13.14 -13.62 16.52
N CYS A 8 -12.12 -14.39 16.33
CA CYS A 8 -12.03 -15.74 16.89
C CYS A 8 -10.94 -15.78 17.95
N LYS A 9 -10.78 -16.93 18.58
CA LYS A 9 -9.85 -17.07 19.71
C LYS A 9 -8.39 -16.96 19.32
N LYS A 10 -8.03 -17.33 18.09
CA LYS A 10 -6.64 -17.34 17.65
C LYS A 10 -6.53 -16.88 16.20
N GLY A 11 -5.75 -15.86 15.97
CA GLY A 11 -5.28 -15.47 14.64
C GLY A 11 -6.28 -14.73 13.75
N CYS A 12 -7.53 -14.61 14.13
CA CYS A 12 -8.53 -13.96 13.27
C CYS A 12 -8.25 -12.46 13.08
N SER A 13 -7.60 -11.82 14.03
CA SER A 13 -7.18 -10.42 13.90
C SER A 13 -6.23 -10.21 12.73
N VAL A 14 -5.46 -11.23 12.37
CA VAL A 14 -4.59 -11.20 11.20
C VAL A 14 -5.43 -11.02 9.94
N GLU A 15 -6.55 -11.72 9.83
CA GLU A 15 -7.45 -11.58 8.68
C GLU A 15 -8.10 -10.20 8.63
N SER A 16 -8.43 -9.62 9.79
CA SER A 16 -8.94 -8.25 9.84
C SER A 16 -7.96 -7.27 9.25
N THR A 17 -6.68 -7.41 9.55
CA THR A 17 -5.64 -6.56 9.01
C THR A 17 -5.45 -6.82 7.51
N LEU A 18 -5.37 -8.09 7.11
CA LEU A 18 -5.12 -8.45 5.72
C LEU A 18 -6.20 -7.92 4.78
N GLN A 19 -7.48 -7.94 5.17
CA GLN A 19 -8.53 -7.42 4.30
C GLN A 19 -8.34 -5.92 3.98
N ILE A 20 -7.68 -5.19 4.87
CA ILE A 20 -7.44 -3.75 4.70
C ILE A 20 -6.24 -3.47 3.80
N ILE A 21 -5.19 -4.26 3.94
CA ILE A 21 -3.92 -4.01 3.24
C ILE A 21 -3.61 -4.97 2.11
N SER A 22 -4.40 -6.04 1.95
CA SER A 22 -4.12 -7.03 0.93
C SER A 22 -4.50 -6.53 -0.48
N GLY A 23 -4.02 -7.25 -1.46
CA GLY A 23 -4.09 -6.83 -2.83
C GLY A 23 -2.74 -6.30 -3.28
N ARG A 24 -2.59 -6.18 -4.58
CA ARG A 24 -1.28 -5.87 -5.17
C ARG A 24 -0.74 -4.49 -4.79
N TRP A 25 -1.63 -3.52 -4.60
CA TRP A 25 -1.18 -2.12 -4.58
C TRP A 25 -1.33 -1.40 -3.25
N LYS A 26 -2.25 -1.84 -2.37
CA LYS A 26 -2.58 -1.10 -1.15
C LYS A 26 -1.41 -0.96 -0.20
N SER A 27 -0.71 -2.07 0.06
CA SER A 27 0.44 -2.04 0.98
C SER A 27 1.57 -1.18 0.42
N VAL A 28 1.77 -1.22 -0.90
CA VAL A 28 2.80 -0.40 -1.56
C VAL A 28 2.44 1.08 -1.47
N LEU A 29 1.18 1.43 -1.69
CA LEU A 29 0.71 2.81 -1.54
C LEU A 29 0.90 3.30 -0.11
N LEU A 30 0.52 2.49 0.87
CA LEU A 30 0.71 2.83 2.28
C LEU A 30 2.19 3.01 2.61
N TYR A 31 3.03 2.13 2.09
CA TYR A 31 4.47 2.25 2.28
C TYR A 31 4.97 3.63 1.83
N HIS A 32 4.65 4.04 0.62
CA HIS A 32 5.10 5.32 0.11
C HIS A 32 4.53 6.50 0.89
N LEU A 33 3.25 6.46 1.21
CA LEU A 33 2.61 7.56 1.94
C LEU A 33 3.11 7.67 3.39
N ILE A 34 3.48 6.55 3.99
CA ILE A 34 4.01 6.56 5.37
C ILE A 34 5.47 7.03 5.38
N PHE A 35 6.30 6.51 4.49
CA PHE A 35 7.75 6.73 4.55
C PHE A 35 8.21 7.92 3.71
N ASP A 36 7.58 8.17 2.57
CA ASP A 36 7.92 9.32 1.74
C ASP A 36 7.12 10.57 2.12
N GLY A 37 6.03 10.39 2.86
CA GLY A 37 5.18 11.47 3.31
C GLY A 37 4.09 11.82 2.30
N GLU A 38 3.59 13.05 2.38
CA GLU A 38 2.53 13.52 1.52
C GLU A 38 2.97 13.52 0.05
N LEU A 39 2.15 12.94 -0.82
CA LEU A 39 2.46 12.81 -2.24
C LEU A 39 1.29 13.26 -3.08
N ARG A 40 1.60 13.85 -4.23
CA ARG A 40 0.60 14.19 -5.23
C ARG A 40 0.21 12.95 -6.02
N TYR A 41 -1.01 12.98 -6.58
CA TYR A 41 -1.49 11.88 -7.42
C TYR A 41 -0.48 11.52 -8.51
N SER A 42 0.03 12.52 -9.20
CA SER A 42 1.00 12.29 -10.29
C SER A 42 2.31 11.69 -9.80
N GLU A 43 2.73 12.06 -8.58
CA GLU A 43 3.94 11.49 -7.98
C GLU A 43 3.74 10.03 -7.62
N LEU A 44 2.58 9.70 -7.06
CA LEU A 44 2.24 8.30 -6.74
C LEU A 44 2.26 7.45 -8.00
N GLN A 45 1.69 7.93 -9.09
CA GLN A 45 1.66 7.19 -10.33
C GLN A 45 3.06 6.94 -10.89
N ARG A 46 3.95 7.93 -10.80
CA ARG A 46 5.33 7.78 -11.26
C ARG A 46 6.14 6.86 -10.36
N THR A 47 5.85 6.87 -9.07
CA THR A 47 6.62 6.13 -8.07
C THR A 47 6.33 4.63 -8.13
N ILE A 48 5.12 4.25 -8.54
CA ILE A 48 4.71 2.85 -8.53
C ILE A 48 4.66 2.31 -9.96
N PRO A 49 5.68 1.55 -10.38
CA PRO A 49 5.73 1.02 -11.74
C PRO A 49 4.55 0.09 -12.04
N GLY A 50 3.96 0.29 -13.20
CA GLY A 50 2.90 -0.60 -13.70
C GLY A 50 1.50 -0.31 -13.20
N ILE A 51 1.33 0.64 -12.28
CA ILE A 51 -0.01 0.97 -11.82
C ILE A 51 -0.71 1.87 -12.86
N THR A 52 -1.92 1.49 -13.24
CA THR A 52 -2.74 2.32 -14.13
C THR A 52 -3.43 3.41 -13.33
N ARG A 53 -3.86 4.48 -14.03
CA ARG A 53 -4.62 5.55 -13.38
C ARG A 53 -5.90 5.02 -12.75
N ARG A 54 -6.58 4.12 -13.45
CA ARG A 54 -7.82 3.50 -12.95
C ARG A 54 -7.54 2.74 -11.64
N MET A 55 -6.50 1.93 -11.63
CA MET A 55 -6.15 1.13 -10.46
C MET A 55 -5.73 2.02 -9.29
N LEU A 56 -4.90 3.02 -9.55
CA LEU A 56 -4.47 3.96 -8.52
C LEU A 56 -5.68 4.66 -7.88
N SER A 57 -6.60 5.16 -8.71
CA SER A 57 -7.81 5.83 -8.21
C SER A 57 -8.67 4.90 -7.37
N LEU A 58 -8.86 3.66 -7.80
CA LEU A 58 -9.65 2.67 -7.05
C LEU A 58 -9.02 2.35 -5.70
N GLN A 59 -7.71 2.14 -5.68
CA GLN A 59 -7.03 1.79 -4.44
C GLN A 59 -7.01 2.96 -3.46
N LEU A 60 -6.81 4.16 -3.95
CA LEU A 60 -6.85 5.36 -3.11
C LEU A 60 -8.24 5.57 -2.50
N LYS A 61 -9.30 5.36 -3.28
CA LYS A 61 -10.67 5.45 -2.76
C LYS A 61 -10.93 4.43 -1.66
N ASP A 62 -10.45 3.21 -1.82
CA ASP A 62 -10.57 2.18 -0.79
C ASP A 62 -9.85 2.59 0.49
N LEU A 63 -8.64 3.11 0.37
CA LEU A 63 -7.88 3.56 1.53
C LEU A 63 -8.53 4.75 2.22
N GLU A 64 -9.13 5.65 1.45
CA GLU A 64 -9.92 6.76 2.01
C GLU A 64 -11.15 6.25 2.75
N ALA A 65 -11.86 5.29 2.16
CA ALA A 65 -13.05 4.69 2.78
C ALA A 65 -12.73 4.02 4.11
N ASP A 66 -11.57 3.42 4.22
CA ASP A 66 -11.08 2.81 5.45
C ASP A 66 -10.47 3.83 6.43
N LYS A 67 -10.49 5.11 6.10
CA LYS A 67 -9.96 6.21 6.92
C LYS A 67 -8.46 6.14 7.16
N LEU A 68 -7.73 5.47 6.28
CA LEU A 68 -6.28 5.34 6.39
C LEU A 68 -5.56 6.46 5.66
N VAL A 69 -6.19 7.01 4.63
CA VAL A 69 -5.63 8.04 3.76
C VAL A 69 -6.67 9.16 3.61
N GLU A 70 -6.19 10.36 3.52
CA GLU A 70 -7.03 11.51 3.20
C GLU A 70 -6.51 12.23 1.98
N ARG A 71 -7.44 12.84 1.27
CA ARG A 71 -7.22 13.56 0.04
C ARG A 71 -7.47 15.03 0.27
N GLU A 72 -6.58 15.87 -0.20
CA GLU A 72 -6.75 17.32 -0.12
C GLU A 72 -6.57 17.93 -1.50
N VAL A 73 -7.49 18.82 -1.87
CA VAL A 73 -7.38 19.62 -3.08
C VAL A 73 -6.87 20.99 -2.68
N ILE A 74 -5.67 21.32 -3.16
CA ILE A 74 -5.06 22.62 -2.87
C ILE A 74 -5.21 23.50 -4.10
N GLN A 75 -5.93 24.61 -3.96
CA GLN A 75 -6.11 25.58 -5.02
C GLN A 75 -5.14 26.73 -4.85
N GLU A 76 -4.09 26.68 -5.63
CA GLU A 76 -3.13 27.78 -5.79
C GLU A 76 -3.24 28.25 -7.25
N LYS A 77 -2.11 28.56 -7.88
CA LYS A 77 -2.06 28.87 -9.32
C LYS A 77 -2.48 27.69 -10.18
N LYS A 78 -2.15 26.49 -9.75
CA LYS A 78 -2.58 25.23 -10.37
C LYS A 78 -3.24 24.37 -9.31
N LEU A 79 -4.27 23.66 -9.71
CA LEU A 79 -4.95 22.69 -8.86
C LEU A 79 -3.99 21.53 -8.55
N LYS A 80 -3.80 21.26 -7.27
CA LYS A 80 -3.04 20.11 -6.79
C LYS A 80 -3.96 19.18 -6.01
N VAL A 81 -3.81 17.89 -6.24
CA VAL A 81 -4.45 16.88 -5.41
C VAL A 81 -3.36 16.11 -4.70
N VAL A 82 -3.38 16.18 -3.38
CA VAL A 82 -2.38 15.51 -2.55
C VAL A 82 -3.04 14.46 -1.68
N TYR A 83 -2.28 13.43 -1.36
CA TYR A 83 -2.71 12.33 -0.51
C TYR A 83 -1.74 12.21 0.65
N ARG A 84 -2.28 11.92 1.82
CA ARG A 84 -1.48 11.69 3.03
C ARG A 84 -2.15 10.64 3.89
N VAL A 85 -1.37 9.95 4.69
CA VAL A 85 -1.96 9.04 5.67
C VAL A 85 -2.54 9.84 6.83
N THR A 86 -3.66 9.35 7.35
CA THR A 86 -4.26 9.88 8.57
C THR A 86 -3.45 9.40 9.77
N ASN A 87 -3.73 9.93 10.96
CA ASN A 87 -3.14 9.40 12.18
C ASN A 87 -3.42 7.90 12.34
N TYR A 88 -4.64 7.50 11.99
CA TYR A 88 -5.02 6.09 12.02
C TYR A 88 -4.22 5.28 11.01
N GLY A 89 -4.07 5.79 9.78
CA GLY A 89 -3.24 5.14 8.76
C GLY A 89 -1.79 5.02 9.18
N TYR A 90 -1.26 6.03 9.84
CA TYR A 90 0.11 6.01 10.33
C TYR A 90 0.34 4.92 11.38
N SER A 91 -0.71 4.48 12.07
CA SER A 91 -0.60 3.39 13.03
C SER A 91 -0.22 2.06 12.39
N LEU A 92 -0.36 1.96 11.06
CA LEU A 92 0.08 0.79 10.30
C LEU A 92 1.59 0.78 10.02
N ARG A 93 2.31 1.84 10.38
CA ARG A 93 3.74 1.92 10.09
C ARG A 93 4.53 0.67 10.54
N PRO A 94 4.37 0.19 11.79
CA PRO A 94 5.10 -1.02 12.20
C PRO A 94 4.76 -2.24 11.36
N VAL A 95 3.50 -2.37 10.96
CA VAL A 95 3.04 -3.49 10.13
C VAL A 95 3.69 -3.41 8.75
N ILE A 96 3.62 -2.25 8.10
CA ILE A 96 4.20 -2.05 6.77
C ILE A 96 5.72 -2.22 6.81
N GLU A 97 6.36 -1.72 7.86
CA GLU A 97 7.81 -1.85 8.05
C GLU A 97 8.22 -3.33 8.17
N MET A 98 7.46 -4.11 8.92
CA MET A 98 7.71 -5.54 9.05
C MET A 98 7.49 -6.28 7.74
N LEU A 99 6.45 -5.93 7.00
CA LEU A 99 6.20 -6.49 5.68
C LEU A 99 7.36 -6.20 4.73
N TYR A 100 7.84 -4.97 4.75
CA TYR A 100 8.97 -4.55 3.93
C TYR A 100 10.22 -5.36 4.27
N ASN A 101 10.56 -5.42 5.54
CA ASN A 101 11.77 -6.13 5.99
C ASN A 101 11.71 -7.62 5.68
N TRP A 102 10.58 -8.24 5.93
CA TRP A 102 10.42 -9.65 5.62
C TRP A 102 10.52 -9.89 4.12
N GLY A 103 9.88 -9.02 3.32
CA GLY A 103 9.91 -9.11 1.87
C GLY A 103 11.31 -8.93 1.30
N GLU A 104 12.09 -8.01 1.86
CA GLU A 104 13.48 -7.81 1.43
C GLU A 104 14.32 -9.06 1.69
N ASN A 105 14.16 -9.68 2.85
CA ASN A 105 14.83 -10.93 3.18
C ASN A 105 14.43 -12.06 2.23
N TYR A 106 13.15 -12.15 1.94
CA TYR A 106 12.63 -13.13 1.00
C TYR A 106 13.25 -12.93 -0.39
N ASN A 107 13.26 -11.71 -0.86
CA ASN A 107 13.79 -11.38 -2.20
C ASN A 107 15.27 -11.74 -2.30
N GLN A 108 16.06 -11.41 -1.28
CA GLN A 108 17.47 -11.75 -1.27
C GLN A 108 17.70 -13.26 -1.24
N ARG A 109 16.92 -13.97 -0.44
CA ARG A 109 17.04 -15.40 -0.27
C ARG A 109 16.75 -16.17 -1.55
N TYR A 110 15.75 -15.73 -2.31
CA TYR A 110 15.25 -16.47 -3.48
C TYR A 110 15.58 -15.81 -4.81
N ALA A 111 16.26 -14.69 -4.83
CA ALA A 111 16.57 -13.99 -6.08
C ALA A 111 17.30 -14.88 -7.08
N GLY A 112 18.30 -15.65 -6.63
CA GLY A 112 19.03 -16.57 -7.49
C GLY A 112 18.15 -17.68 -8.05
N LYS A 113 17.33 -18.27 -7.20
CA LYS A 113 16.43 -19.36 -7.57
C LYS A 113 15.37 -18.89 -8.57
N LEU A 114 14.77 -17.73 -8.31
CA LEU A 114 13.80 -17.16 -9.22
C LEU A 114 14.39 -16.89 -10.58
N LYS A 115 15.60 -16.38 -10.60
CA LYS A 115 16.33 -16.13 -11.83
C LYS A 115 16.60 -17.41 -12.60
N GLU A 116 16.97 -18.47 -11.92
CA GLU A 116 17.19 -19.79 -12.54
C GLU A 116 15.89 -20.40 -13.06
N GLU A 117 14.82 -20.38 -12.26
CA GLU A 117 13.58 -21.02 -12.60
C GLU A 117 12.81 -20.29 -13.70
N PHE A 118 12.78 -18.97 -13.67
CA PHE A 118 11.98 -18.20 -14.58
C PHE A 118 12.73 -17.64 -15.79
N LEU A 119 14.03 -17.45 -15.68
CA LEU A 119 14.82 -16.90 -16.77
C LEU A 119 15.72 -17.93 -17.40
N GLY A 120 16.37 -18.76 -16.60
CA GLY A 120 17.26 -19.80 -17.09
C GLY A 120 16.53 -21.07 -17.50
N GLY A 121 15.41 -21.35 -16.91
CA GLY A 121 14.62 -22.55 -17.18
C GLY A 121 13.58 -22.41 -18.28
N SER A 122 13.40 -21.23 -18.79
CA SER A 122 12.38 -21.00 -19.81
C SER A 122 12.94 -21.02 -21.23
#